data_89fb6155b48288a9f156c0acfb24ed95
#
_entry.id   89fb6155b48288a9f156c0acfb24ed95
#
_cell.length_a   1.000
_cell.length_b   1.000
_cell.length_c   1.000
_cell.angle_alpha   90.00
_cell.angle_beta   90.00
_cell.angle_gamma   90.00
#
_symmetry.space_group_name_H-M   'P 1'
#
loop_
_entity.id
_entity.type
_entity.pdbx_description
1 polymer ?
#
loop_
_entity_poly.entity_id
_entity_poly.type
_entity_poly.pdbx_seq_one_letter_code
_entity_poly.pdbx_strand_id
1 'polypeptide(L)'
;LFRSKHPENDPAYKGLTVNEGVKEAPTVNPYRKTKTRRRQFTVDEYVDGILKGDISVLSQAVTLVESSLPEHQQVAQQVIEKCLPYTGNSIRLGITGVPGAGKSTFIEALGMYLVRNSHKLAVLAIDPSSERTKGSILGDKTRMEELSVAPNAFIRPSPSAGSLGGVARKTRESIILCEAAGFDTIFVE
;
A
#
# COMPACT_ATOMS: atom_id res chain seq x y z
N LEU A 1 11.03 52.84 31.93
CA LEU A 1 10.98 51.38 32.29
C LEU A 1 9.50 50.98 32.37
N PHE A 2 8.89 50.56 31.25
CA PHE A 2 7.56 49.96 31.25
C PHE A 2 7.73 48.46 31.52
N ARG A 3 7.52 48.03 32.80
CA ARG A 3 7.23 46.64 33.09
C ARG A 3 5.81 46.36 32.64
N SER A 4 5.61 45.69 31.54
CA SER A 4 4.30 45.11 31.22
C SER A 4 3.92 44.12 32.33
N LYS A 5 2.85 44.43 33.07
CA LYS A 5 2.25 43.48 34.00
C LYS A 5 1.68 42.35 33.14
N HIS A 6 2.30 41.18 33.21
CA HIS A 6 1.72 39.97 32.61
C HIS A 6 0.36 39.70 33.26
N PRO A 7 -0.72 39.45 32.49
CA PRO A 7 -2.05 39.18 33.03
C PRO A 7 -2.11 37.97 33.98
N GLU A 8 -1.10 37.09 33.91
CA GLU A 8 -0.92 35.91 34.78
C GLU A 8 -0.74 36.25 36.28
N ASN A 9 -0.35 37.48 36.59
CA ASN A 9 -0.09 37.91 37.96
C ASN A 9 -1.24 38.78 38.55
N ASP A 10 -2.38 38.90 37.87
CA ASP A 10 -3.52 39.66 38.35
C ASP A 10 -4.39 38.78 39.28
N PRO A 11 -4.66 39.23 40.56
CA PRO A 11 -5.51 38.50 41.50
C PRO A 11 -6.92 38.20 40.99
N ALA A 12 -7.41 38.92 39.99
CA ALA A 12 -8.70 38.70 39.35
C ALA A 12 -8.77 37.38 38.52
N TYR A 13 -7.62 36.81 38.15
CA TYR A 13 -7.53 35.57 37.33
C TYR A 13 -7.15 34.35 38.16
N LYS A 14 -7.43 34.30 39.44
CA LYS A 14 -7.14 33.18 40.35
C LYS A 14 -7.75 31.81 39.97
N GLY A 15 -8.45 31.70 38.85
CA GLY A 15 -9.00 30.45 38.32
C GLY A 15 -8.23 29.82 37.16
N LEU A 16 -7.22 30.51 36.62
CA LEU A 16 -6.39 30.01 35.54
C LEU A 16 -5.07 29.47 36.12
N THR A 17 -5.05 28.20 36.52
CA THR A 17 -3.82 27.45 36.75
C THR A 17 -3.23 27.11 35.38
N VAL A 18 -2.15 27.77 35.01
CA VAL A 18 -1.32 27.30 33.88
C VAL A 18 -0.64 26.02 34.40
N ASN A 19 -1.12 24.87 33.95
CA ASN A 19 -0.43 23.62 34.18
C ASN A 19 0.94 23.71 33.51
N GLU A 20 2.01 23.42 34.27
CA GLU A 20 3.34 23.22 33.67
C GLU A 20 3.19 22.23 32.50
N GLY A 21 3.57 22.66 31.30
CA GLY A 21 3.49 21.81 30.11
C GLY A 21 4.20 20.48 30.38
N VAL A 22 3.60 19.39 29.90
CA VAL A 22 4.21 18.07 29.97
C VAL A 22 5.64 18.18 29.44
N LYS A 23 6.65 17.84 30.26
CA LYS A 23 8.04 17.73 29.82
C LYS A 23 8.04 16.96 28.51
N GLU A 24 8.76 17.47 27.50
CA GLU A 24 8.78 16.92 26.13
C GLU A 24 8.70 15.40 26.15
N ALA A 25 7.62 14.88 25.52
CA ALA A 25 7.45 13.45 25.44
C ALA A 25 8.68 12.86 24.72
N PRO A 26 9.28 11.77 25.24
CA PRO A 26 10.46 11.20 24.61
C PRO A 26 10.16 10.93 23.14
N THR A 27 10.99 11.43 22.24
CA THR A 27 10.88 11.32 20.77
C THR A 27 10.80 9.86 20.30
N VAL A 28 11.16 8.93 21.16
CA VAL A 28 11.09 7.49 20.93
C VAL A 28 10.23 6.88 22.05
N ASN A 29 9.14 6.22 21.68
CA ASN A 29 8.30 5.49 22.62
C ASN A 29 9.18 4.48 23.41
N PRO A 30 9.38 4.64 24.74
CA PRO A 30 10.22 3.75 25.53
C PRO A 30 9.67 2.32 25.63
N TYR A 31 8.38 2.13 25.31
CA TYR A 31 7.71 0.81 25.27
C TYR A 31 7.73 0.17 23.87
N ARG A 32 8.46 0.77 22.92
CA ARG A 32 8.59 0.20 21.57
C ARG A 32 9.34 -1.12 21.66
N LYS A 33 8.62 -2.23 21.59
CA LYS A 33 9.23 -3.55 21.41
C LYS A 33 10.12 -3.48 20.17
N THR A 34 11.41 -3.84 20.33
CA THR A 34 12.35 -4.01 19.22
C THR A 34 11.66 -4.79 18.12
N LYS A 35 11.55 -4.21 16.92
CA LYS A 35 10.97 -4.93 15.77
C LYS A 35 11.82 -6.18 15.58
N THR A 36 11.28 -7.35 15.88
CA THR A 36 11.83 -8.60 15.39
C THR A 36 12.02 -8.46 13.89
N ARG A 37 13.24 -8.64 13.39
CA ARG A 37 13.51 -8.65 11.96
C ARG A 37 12.52 -9.63 11.34
N ARG A 38 11.66 -9.17 10.44
CA ARG A 38 10.76 -10.06 9.70
C ARG A 38 11.64 -11.06 8.98
N ARG A 39 11.34 -12.35 9.14
CA ARG A 39 12.01 -13.43 8.40
C ARG A 39 11.88 -13.11 6.91
N GLN A 40 12.97 -13.06 6.19
CA GLN A 40 12.97 -13.04 4.74
C GLN A 40 12.67 -14.45 4.25
N PHE A 41 11.70 -14.60 3.37
CA PHE A 41 11.43 -15.86 2.71
C PHE A 41 12.52 -16.16 1.68
N THR A 42 12.78 -17.45 1.46
CA THR A 42 13.56 -17.92 0.31
C THR A 42 12.74 -17.76 -0.97
N VAL A 43 13.40 -17.84 -2.13
CA VAL A 43 12.72 -17.78 -3.43
C VAL A 43 11.63 -18.86 -3.53
N ASP A 44 11.92 -20.08 -3.09
CA ASP A 44 10.97 -21.19 -3.15
C ASP A 44 9.77 -20.98 -2.20
N GLU A 45 10.01 -20.45 -0.99
CA GLU A 45 8.93 -20.09 -0.07
C GLU A 45 8.02 -19.00 -0.66
N TYR A 46 8.58 -18.03 -1.40
CA TYR A 46 7.77 -17.03 -2.11
C TYR A 46 6.92 -17.68 -3.21
N VAL A 47 7.53 -18.50 -4.05
CA VAL A 47 6.82 -19.16 -5.16
C VAL A 47 5.71 -20.06 -4.63
N ASP A 48 6.00 -20.91 -3.66
CA ASP A 48 5.02 -21.80 -3.06
C ASP A 48 3.85 -21.06 -2.41
N GLY A 49 4.13 -19.96 -1.71
CA GLY A 49 3.09 -19.12 -1.11
C GLY A 49 2.23 -18.42 -2.15
N ILE A 50 2.84 -17.89 -3.22
CA ILE A 50 2.13 -17.25 -4.34
C ILE A 50 1.22 -18.27 -5.03
N LEU A 51 1.72 -19.45 -5.40
CA LEU A 51 0.94 -20.49 -6.08
C LEU A 51 -0.21 -21.04 -5.22
N LYS A 52 -0.08 -20.97 -3.89
CA LYS A 52 -1.17 -21.27 -2.96
C LYS A 52 -2.19 -20.14 -2.81
N GLY A 53 -1.94 -18.99 -3.40
CA GLY A 53 -2.80 -17.81 -3.28
C GLY A 53 -2.69 -17.11 -1.91
N ASP A 54 -1.57 -17.24 -1.19
CA ASP A 54 -1.35 -16.52 0.07
C ASP A 54 -1.13 -15.03 -0.19
N ILE A 55 -2.14 -14.23 0.15
CA ILE A 55 -2.16 -12.76 -0.03
C ILE A 55 -1.01 -12.09 0.73
N SER A 56 -0.63 -12.63 1.88
CA SER A 56 0.45 -12.07 2.70
C SER A 56 1.81 -12.23 2.01
N VAL A 57 2.06 -13.41 1.44
CA VAL A 57 3.26 -13.71 0.66
C VAL A 57 3.28 -12.93 -0.65
N LEU A 58 2.15 -12.89 -1.37
CA LEU A 58 2.00 -12.07 -2.59
C LEU A 58 2.32 -10.60 -2.32
N SER A 59 1.75 -10.02 -1.26
CA SER A 59 2.01 -8.61 -0.89
C SER A 59 3.48 -8.34 -0.60
N GLN A 60 4.19 -9.28 0.02
CA GLN A 60 5.63 -9.17 0.27
C GLN A 60 6.43 -9.30 -1.03
N ALA A 61 6.08 -10.23 -1.91
CA ALA A 61 6.72 -10.39 -3.21
C ALA A 61 6.56 -9.15 -4.09
N VAL A 62 5.37 -8.55 -4.14
CA VAL A 62 5.15 -7.26 -4.81
C VAL A 62 6.02 -6.15 -4.20
N THR A 63 6.22 -6.15 -2.88
CA THR A 63 7.12 -5.18 -2.22
C THR A 63 8.59 -5.37 -2.68
N LEU A 64 9.04 -6.61 -2.93
CA LEU A 64 10.38 -6.85 -3.49
C LEU A 64 10.51 -6.29 -4.91
N VAL A 65 9.50 -6.49 -5.75
CA VAL A 65 9.42 -5.94 -7.11
C VAL A 65 9.49 -4.42 -7.10
N GLU A 66 8.79 -3.77 -6.18
CA GLU A 66 8.76 -2.31 -6.04
C GLU A 66 10.05 -1.73 -5.46
N SER A 67 10.84 -2.53 -4.76
CA SER A 67 12.06 -2.09 -4.11
C SER A 67 13.14 -1.68 -5.11
N SER A 68 13.94 -0.67 -4.74
CA SER A 68 15.12 -0.25 -5.47
C SER A 68 16.42 -0.92 -4.99
N LEU A 69 16.36 -1.72 -3.92
CA LEU A 69 17.52 -2.41 -3.38
C LEU A 69 17.96 -3.56 -4.32
N PRO A 70 19.25 -3.64 -4.72
CA PRO A 70 19.74 -4.67 -5.63
C PRO A 70 19.46 -6.10 -5.15
N GLU A 71 19.62 -6.36 -3.84
CA GLU A 71 19.34 -7.66 -3.22
C GLU A 71 17.88 -8.08 -3.40
N HIS A 72 16.94 -7.14 -3.21
CA HIS A 72 15.52 -7.39 -3.41
C HIS A 72 15.19 -7.64 -4.88
N GLN A 73 15.83 -6.91 -5.81
CA GLN A 73 15.62 -7.09 -7.25
C GLN A 73 16.08 -8.46 -7.72
N GLN A 74 17.21 -8.97 -7.20
CA GLN A 74 17.69 -10.32 -7.53
C GLN A 74 16.70 -11.40 -7.09
N VAL A 75 16.19 -11.30 -5.85
CA VAL A 75 15.18 -12.24 -5.35
C VAL A 75 13.88 -12.12 -6.15
N ALA A 76 13.40 -10.89 -6.41
CA ALA A 76 12.19 -10.65 -7.19
C ALA A 76 12.29 -11.25 -8.60
N GLN A 77 13.43 -11.08 -9.28
CA GLN A 77 13.65 -11.63 -10.62
C GLN A 77 13.54 -13.16 -10.62
N GLN A 78 14.16 -13.84 -9.67
CA GLN A 78 14.09 -15.30 -9.57
C GLN A 78 12.67 -15.79 -9.24
N VAL A 79 11.94 -15.08 -8.38
CA VAL A 79 10.54 -15.39 -8.08
C VAL A 79 9.67 -15.22 -9.33
N ILE A 80 9.84 -14.13 -10.07
CA ILE A 80 9.10 -13.87 -11.32
C ILE A 80 9.37 -14.97 -12.34
N GLU A 81 10.64 -15.33 -12.59
CA GLU A 81 11.02 -16.37 -13.53
C GLU A 81 10.34 -17.71 -13.22
N LYS A 82 10.29 -18.09 -11.94
CA LYS A 82 9.61 -19.31 -11.50
C LYS A 82 8.08 -19.22 -11.57
N CYS A 83 7.50 -18.02 -11.47
CA CYS A 83 6.06 -17.79 -11.59
C CYS A 83 5.56 -17.71 -13.04
N LEU A 84 6.42 -17.37 -14.01
CA LEU A 84 6.05 -17.21 -15.43
C LEU A 84 5.24 -18.35 -16.04
N PRO A 85 5.53 -19.65 -15.78
CA PRO A 85 4.76 -20.75 -16.33
C PRO A 85 3.29 -20.79 -15.91
N TYR A 86 2.93 -20.08 -14.82
CA TYR A 86 1.59 -20.06 -14.23
C TYR A 86 0.81 -18.80 -14.58
N THR A 87 1.23 -18.06 -15.61
CA THR A 87 0.66 -16.75 -15.99
C THR A 87 -0.01 -16.79 -17.36
N GLY A 88 -0.68 -15.70 -17.73
CA GLY A 88 -1.27 -15.52 -19.07
C GLY A 88 -2.76 -15.78 -19.17
N ASN A 89 -3.44 -16.11 -18.06
CA ASN A 89 -4.87 -16.49 -18.06
C ASN A 89 -5.79 -15.41 -17.44
N SER A 90 -5.31 -14.17 -17.27
CA SER A 90 -6.14 -13.10 -16.69
C SER A 90 -6.68 -12.13 -17.76
N ILE A 91 -7.85 -11.56 -17.44
CA ILE A 91 -8.34 -10.36 -18.12
C ILE A 91 -7.71 -9.14 -17.45
N ARG A 92 -7.06 -8.28 -18.23
CA ARG A 92 -6.38 -7.08 -17.73
C ARG A 92 -7.10 -5.83 -18.23
N LEU A 93 -7.58 -5.01 -17.32
CA LEU A 93 -8.30 -3.78 -17.60
C LEU A 93 -7.50 -2.57 -17.11
N GLY A 94 -7.09 -1.69 -18.04
CA GLY A 94 -6.54 -0.38 -17.72
C GLY A 94 -7.69 0.61 -17.50
N ILE A 95 -7.72 1.26 -16.33
CA ILE A 95 -8.73 2.25 -15.97
C ILE A 95 -8.05 3.60 -15.86
N THR A 96 -8.39 4.51 -16.76
CA THR A 96 -7.79 5.85 -16.83
C THR A 96 -8.86 6.92 -16.84
N GLY A 97 -8.47 8.14 -16.50
CA GLY A 97 -9.37 9.31 -16.49
C GLY A 97 -8.85 10.40 -15.56
N VAL A 98 -9.41 11.58 -15.71
CA VAL A 98 -9.05 12.75 -14.89
C VAL A 98 -9.35 12.53 -13.41
N PRO A 99 -8.66 13.23 -12.49
CA PRO A 99 -9.01 13.21 -11.08
C PRO A 99 -10.49 13.60 -10.87
N GLY A 100 -11.18 12.88 -9.99
CA GLY A 100 -12.60 13.13 -9.71
C GLY A 100 -13.61 12.53 -10.71
N ALA A 101 -13.18 11.83 -11.77
CA ALA A 101 -14.05 11.21 -12.76
C ALA A 101 -14.85 9.99 -12.24
N GLY A 102 -14.64 9.59 -10.99
CA GLY A 102 -15.33 8.44 -10.40
C GLY A 102 -14.66 7.09 -10.64
N LYS A 103 -13.37 7.04 -11.04
CA LYS A 103 -12.65 5.78 -11.28
C LYS A 103 -12.72 4.80 -10.11
N SER A 104 -12.37 5.25 -8.91
CA SER A 104 -12.36 4.38 -7.72
C SER A 104 -13.77 3.88 -7.37
N THR A 105 -14.82 4.70 -7.59
CA THR A 105 -16.23 4.28 -7.44
C THR A 105 -16.62 3.21 -8.47
N PHE A 106 -16.15 3.37 -9.70
CA PHE A 106 -16.36 2.37 -10.75
C PHE A 106 -15.61 1.06 -10.43
N ILE A 107 -14.35 1.14 -9.98
CA ILE A 107 -13.54 -0.01 -9.57
C ILE A 107 -14.22 -0.77 -8.43
N GLU A 108 -14.75 -0.04 -7.44
CA GLU A 108 -15.49 -0.62 -6.31
C GLU A 108 -16.73 -1.38 -6.79
N ALA A 109 -17.59 -0.74 -7.58
CA ALA A 109 -18.84 -1.31 -8.04
C ALA A 109 -18.62 -2.53 -8.95
N LEU A 110 -17.75 -2.40 -9.96
CA LEU A 110 -17.44 -3.49 -10.88
C LEU A 110 -16.66 -4.60 -10.16
N GLY A 111 -15.73 -4.24 -9.30
CA GLY A 111 -14.93 -5.18 -8.51
C GLY A 111 -15.82 -6.04 -7.60
N MET A 112 -16.71 -5.43 -6.84
CA MET A 112 -17.66 -6.16 -6.01
C MET A 112 -18.59 -7.06 -6.82
N TYR A 113 -19.04 -6.61 -8.00
CA TYR A 113 -19.81 -7.46 -8.91
C TYR A 113 -19.03 -8.70 -9.33
N LEU A 114 -17.77 -8.56 -9.73
CA LEU A 114 -16.91 -9.67 -10.14
C LEU A 114 -16.64 -10.64 -8.98
N VAL A 115 -16.29 -10.13 -7.81
CA VAL A 115 -16.00 -10.94 -6.61
C VAL A 115 -17.25 -11.73 -6.17
N ARG A 116 -18.45 -11.13 -6.23
CA ARG A 116 -19.72 -11.81 -5.94
C ARG A 116 -20.03 -12.91 -6.96
N ASN A 117 -19.52 -12.80 -8.18
CA ASN A 117 -19.61 -13.83 -9.21
C ASN A 117 -18.41 -14.80 -9.20
N SER A 118 -17.73 -14.96 -8.08
CA SER A 118 -16.65 -15.90 -7.83
C SER A 118 -15.35 -15.64 -8.62
N HIS A 119 -15.17 -14.44 -9.19
CA HIS A 119 -13.91 -14.02 -9.75
C HIS A 119 -12.91 -13.61 -8.67
N LYS A 120 -11.63 -13.80 -8.95
CA LYS A 120 -10.52 -13.28 -8.12
C LYS A 120 -9.95 -12.04 -8.77
N LEU A 121 -10.13 -10.90 -8.09
CA LEU A 121 -9.75 -9.59 -8.60
C LEU A 121 -8.51 -9.04 -7.92
N ALA A 122 -7.50 -8.63 -8.70
CA ALA A 122 -6.42 -7.78 -8.24
C ALA A 122 -6.58 -6.34 -8.76
N VAL A 123 -6.39 -5.35 -7.90
CA VAL A 123 -6.39 -3.92 -8.26
C VAL A 123 -5.00 -3.35 -7.98
N LEU A 124 -4.30 -2.95 -9.01
CA LEU A 124 -2.99 -2.29 -8.95
C LEU A 124 -3.20 -0.79 -9.18
N ALA A 125 -3.29 -0.04 -8.09
CA ALA A 125 -3.47 1.41 -8.12
C ALA A 125 -2.09 2.08 -8.14
N ILE A 126 -1.78 2.78 -9.23
CA ILE A 126 -0.50 3.46 -9.44
C ILE A 126 -0.74 4.96 -9.24
N ASP A 127 -0.35 5.48 -8.08
CA ASP A 127 -0.53 6.89 -7.78
C ASP A 127 0.68 7.73 -8.22
N PRO A 128 0.55 8.57 -9.27
CA PRO A 128 1.60 9.47 -9.71
C PRO A 128 1.93 10.57 -8.69
N SER A 129 1.04 10.82 -7.71
CA SER A 129 1.21 11.87 -6.70
C SER A 129 1.87 11.39 -5.40
N SER A 130 2.11 10.08 -5.24
CA SER A 130 2.59 9.48 -3.99
C SER A 130 3.99 9.94 -3.56
N GLU A 131 4.80 10.49 -4.45
CA GLU A 131 6.08 11.12 -4.09
C GLU A 131 5.90 12.48 -3.40
N ARG A 132 4.80 13.19 -3.67
CA ARG A 132 4.54 14.53 -3.12
C ARG A 132 3.82 14.51 -1.78
N THR A 133 3.03 13.49 -1.52
CA THR A 133 2.25 13.38 -0.29
C THR A 133 2.39 11.99 0.31
N LYS A 134 3.21 11.87 1.36
CA LYS A 134 3.41 10.63 2.15
C LYS A 134 2.10 10.05 2.76
N GLY A 135 0.93 10.60 2.41
CA GLY A 135 -0.39 10.25 2.94
C GLY A 135 -1.38 9.66 1.94
N SER A 136 -1.09 9.64 0.62
CA SER A 136 -2.10 9.24 -0.38
C SER A 136 -2.30 7.72 -0.49
N ILE A 137 -1.33 6.91 -0.11
CA ILE A 137 -1.41 5.44 -0.15
C ILE A 137 -2.59 4.89 0.68
N LEU A 138 -3.00 5.57 1.73
CA LEU A 138 -4.16 5.21 2.53
C LEU A 138 -5.49 5.67 1.89
N GLY A 139 -5.47 6.74 1.09
CA GLY A 139 -6.67 7.33 0.48
C GLY A 139 -7.37 6.41 -0.52
N ASP A 140 -6.65 5.59 -1.26
CA ASP A 140 -7.25 4.68 -2.25
C ASP A 140 -7.91 3.47 -1.59
N LYS A 141 -7.36 2.94 -0.51
CA LYS A 141 -8.02 1.89 0.26
C LYS A 141 -9.29 2.36 0.97
N THR A 142 -9.34 3.62 1.42
CA THR A 142 -10.53 4.19 2.07
C THR A 142 -11.66 4.51 1.09
N ARG A 143 -11.37 4.53 -0.22
CA ARG A 143 -12.38 4.72 -1.28
C ARG A 143 -12.96 3.42 -1.80
N MET A 144 -12.37 2.27 -1.47
CA MET A 144 -12.78 0.93 -1.87
C MET A 144 -13.02 0.08 -0.61
N GLU A 145 -13.98 0.50 0.23
CA GLU A 145 -14.18 -0.05 1.57
C GLU A 145 -14.63 -1.51 1.53
N GLU A 146 -15.65 -1.85 0.74
CA GLU A 146 -16.17 -3.21 0.63
C GLU A 146 -15.15 -4.13 -0.08
N LEU A 147 -14.58 -3.66 -1.17
CA LEU A 147 -13.63 -4.44 -1.97
C LEU A 147 -12.33 -4.72 -1.19
N SER A 148 -11.89 -3.79 -0.35
CA SER A 148 -10.65 -3.93 0.42
C SER A 148 -10.67 -5.04 1.47
N VAL A 149 -11.86 -5.48 1.88
CA VAL A 149 -12.08 -6.55 2.87
C VAL A 149 -12.62 -7.83 2.23
N ALA A 150 -12.90 -7.81 0.93
CA ALA A 150 -13.43 -8.97 0.21
C ALA A 150 -12.35 -10.08 0.09
N PRO A 151 -12.66 -11.35 0.41
CA PRO A 151 -11.67 -12.43 0.48
C PRO A 151 -11.03 -12.77 -0.87
N ASN A 152 -11.73 -12.50 -1.99
CA ASN A 152 -11.25 -12.75 -3.35
C ASN A 152 -10.73 -11.48 -4.04
N ALA A 153 -10.43 -10.43 -3.27
CA ALA A 153 -9.86 -9.19 -3.78
C ALA A 153 -8.47 -8.92 -3.19
N PHE A 154 -7.59 -8.39 -4.03
CA PHE A 154 -6.27 -7.89 -3.63
C PHE A 154 -6.09 -6.47 -4.15
N ILE A 155 -5.97 -5.51 -3.25
CA ILE A 155 -5.74 -4.11 -3.62
C ILE A 155 -4.32 -3.72 -3.23
N ARG A 156 -3.54 -3.31 -4.23
CA ARG A 156 -2.16 -2.86 -4.07
C ARG A 156 -1.99 -1.41 -4.54
N PRO A 157 -1.96 -0.45 -3.62
CA PRO A 157 -1.46 0.89 -3.92
C PRO A 157 0.06 0.83 -4.11
N SER A 158 0.55 1.28 -5.26
CA SER A 158 1.96 1.28 -5.63
C SER A 158 2.46 2.69 -5.86
N PRO A 159 3.60 3.09 -5.28
CA PRO A 159 4.19 4.39 -5.55
C PRO A 159 4.73 4.44 -6.99
N SER A 160 4.43 5.50 -7.72
CA SER A 160 5.12 5.79 -8.98
C SER A 160 6.52 6.28 -8.65
N ALA A 161 7.53 5.47 -8.85
CA ALA A 161 8.94 5.83 -8.61
C ALA A 161 9.50 6.75 -9.71
N GLY A 162 8.91 7.94 -9.93
CA GLY A 162 9.46 9.05 -10.71
C GLY A 162 9.86 8.83 -12.18
N SER A 163 9.93 7.60 -12.66
CA SER A 163 10.30 7.25 -14.03
C SER A 163 9.20 6.41 -14.68
N LEU A 164 8.60 6.95 -15.73
CA LEU A 164 7.52 6.28 -16.51
C LEU A 164 7.89 4.85 -16.92
N GLY A 165 9.12 4.59 -17.35
CA GLY A 165 9.58 3.27 -17.74
C GLY A 165 9.71 2.30 -16.55
N GLY A 166 10.13 2.79 -15.38
CA GLY A 166 10.27 1.99 -14.16
C GLY A 166 8.92 1.54 -13.60
N VAL A 167 7.90 2.40 -13.65
CA VAL A 167 6.53 2.08 -13.24
C VAL A 167 5.95 0.97 -14.12
N ALA A 168 6.01 1.10 -15.44
CA ALA A 168 5.49 0.11 -16.38
C ALA A 168 6.12 -1.27 -16.20
N ARG A 169 7.42 -1.34 -15.89
CA ARG A 169 8.11 -2.60 -15.59
C ARG A 169 7.58 -3.22 -14.31
N LYS A 170 7.55 -2.48 -13.20
CA LYS A 170 7.11 -2.97 -11.89
C LYS A 170 5.64 -3.41 -11.91
N THR A 171 4.80 -2.68 -12.63
CA THR A 171 3.39 -3.06 -12.82
C THR A 171 3.25 -4.39 -13.55
N ARG A 172 4.02 -4.59 -14.64
CA ARG A 172 4.02 -5.84 -15.38
C ARG A 172 4.47 -7.01 -14.53
N GLU A 173 5.54 -6.83 -13.77
CA GLU A 173 6.06 -7.82 -12.83
C GLU A 173 5.03 -8.15 -11.74
N SER A 174 4.31 -7.16 -11.21
CA SER A 174 3.22 -7.36 -10.23
C SER A 174 2.03 -8.11 -10.85
N ILE A 175 1.68 -7.85 -12.11
CA ILE A 175 0.65 -8.60 -12.83
C ILE A 175 1.02 -10.08 -12.89
N ILE A 176 2.27 -10.41 -13.25
CA ILE A 176 2.76 -11.80 -13.29
C ILE A 176 2.55 -12.50 -11.95
N LEU A 177 2.90 -11.85 -10.84
CA LEU A 177 2.73 -12.41 -9.50
C LEU A 177 1.26 -12.60 -9.13
N CYS A 178 0.39 -11.65 -9.48
CA CYS A 178 -1.05 -11.77 -9.26
C CYS A 178 -1.66 -12.92 -10.06
N GLU A 179 -1.28 -13.09 -11.33
CA GLU A 179 -1.75 -14.20 -12.16
C GLU A 179 -1.31 -15.56 -11.59
N ALA A 180 -0.03 -15.68 -11.19
CA ALA A 180 0.48 -16.89 -10.56
C ALA A 180 -0.24 -17.20 -9.23
N ALA A 181 -0.73 -16.18 -8.51
CA ALA A 181 -1.55 -16.34 -7.31
C ALA A 181 -3.02 -16.72 -7.62
N GLY A 182 -3.37 -16.87 -8.91
CA GLY A 182 -4.68 -17.31 -9.36
C GLY A 182 -5.71 -16.19 -9.50
N PHE A 183 -5.30 -14.92 -9.61
CA PHE A 183 -6.19 -13.84 -9.97
C PHE A 183 -6.52 -13.90 -11.46
N ASP A 184 -7.81 -13.98 -11.76
CA ASP A 184 -8.32 -14.09 -13.15
C ASP A 184 -8.67 -12.73 -13.76
N THR A 185 -8.81 -11.72 -12.95
CA THR A 185 -9.08 -10.34 -13.38
C THR A 185 -8.13 -9.36 -12.69
N ILE A 186 -7.53 -8.47 -13.47
CA ILE A 186 -6.57 -7.49 -12.95
C ILE A 186 -6.92 -6.09 -13.46
N PHE A 187 -7.21 -5.18 -12.53
CA PHE A 187 -7.40 -3.77 -12.83
C PHE A 187 -6.08 -3.02 -12.60
N VAL A 188 -5.76 -2.12 -13.52
CA VAL A 188 -4.61 -1.20 -13.42
C VAL A 188 -5.15 0.23 -13.52
N GLU A 189 -5.05 0.99 -12.43
CA GLU A 189 -5.46 2.39 -12.33
C GLU A 189 -4.27 3.35 -12.36
#